data_4d414f8d552d240c7a6355a1eaead408
#
_entry.id   4d414f8d552d240c7a6355a1eaead408
#
_cell.length_a   1.000
_cell.length_b   1.000
_cell.length_c   1.000
_cell.angle_alpha   90.00
_cell.angle_beta   90.00
_cell.angle_gamma   90.00
#
_symmetry.space_group_name_H-M   'P 1'
#
loop_
_entity.id
_entity.type
_entity.pdbx_description
1 polymer ?
#
loop_
_entity_poly.entity_id
_entity_poly.type
_entity_poly.pdbx_seq_one_letter_code
_entity_poly.pdbx_strand_id
1 'polypeptide(L)'
;MKVTYLDHSGFLLEGKDRYFIFDYYKGELPPLDRKKDVLVFCSHSHRDHYNPKIFDLLDERGLRYRAVLASDISDEKRLSKIEHCFVEPNQCYRLASGIQVETLLSNDSGVAFIVSTEEGSIYHAGDLNDWYWEGEPEEENRELHAIFHTEIGKIKGRHFDCAFVPLDPRLEAHYADGLLYFLENVDCDAVFPIHYWGDAAVIQRFLTEYPQYGARIKNTETAKG
;
A
#
# COMPACT_ATOMS: atom_id res chain seq x y z
N MET A 1 3.24 4.84 14.87
CA MET A 1 2.14 5.45 14.06
C MET A 1 0.82 4.73 14.35
N LYS A 2 -0.33 5.45 14.37
CA LYS A 2 -1.65 4.82 14.45
C LYS A 2 -2.11 4.50 13.03
N VAL A 3 -2.58 3.25 12.80
CA VAL A 3 -3.05 2.79 11.49
C VAL A 3 -4.57 2.64 11.53
N THR A 4 -5.25 3.14 10.50
CA THR A 4 -6.70 3.02 10.31
C THR A 4 -6.96 2.45 8.93
N TYR A 5 -7.66 1.33 8.85
CA TYR A 5 -8.13 0.75 7.60
C TYR A 5 -9.30 1.57 7.04
N LEU A 6 -9.22 1.93 5.78
CA LEU A 6 -10.30 2.65 5.09
C LEU A 6 -11.17 1.68 4.29
N ASP A 7 -10.60 1.05 3.29
CA ASP A 7 -11.21 -0.04 2.51
C ASP A 7 -10.17 -0.60 1.52
N HIS A 8 -10.26 -1.88 1.14
CA HIS A 8 -9.44 -2.57 0.13
C HIS A 8 -7.93 -2.44 0.43
N SER A 9 -7.19 -1.66 -0.37
CA SER A 9 -5.78 -1.35 -0.13
C SER A 9 -5.58 0.03 0.54
N GLY A 10 -6.68 0.71 0.89
CA GLY A 10 -6.69 2.06 1.44
C GLY A 10 -6.45 2.10 2.95
N PHE A 11 -5.43 2.84 3.36
CA PHE A 11 -5.08 3.05 4.78
C PHE A 11 -4.75 4.51 5.07
N LEU A 12 -5.09 4.92 6.29
CA LEU A 12 -4.65 6.16 6.91
C LEU A 12 -3.67 5.83 8.03
N LEU A 13 -2.48 6.42 7.98
CA LEU A 13 -1.50 6.38 9.06
C LEU A 13 -1.39 7.76 9.69
N GLU A 14 -1.53 7.82 11.00
CA GLU A 14 -1.33 9.03 11.77
C GLU A 14 0.06 9.04 12.40
N GLY A 15 0.91 9.94 11.95
CA GLY A 15 2.16 10.31 12.58
C GLY A 15 1.99 11.48 13.53
N LYS A 16 3.10 11.93 14.13
CA LYS A 16 3.11 13.05 15.07
C LYS A 16 2.63 14.36 14.44
N ASP A 17 3.18 14.70 13.28
CA ASP A 17 2.97 16.01 12.64
C ASP A 17 2.23 15.91 11.29
N ARG A 18 1.87 14.70 10.85
CA ARG A 18 1.24 14.48 9.56
C ARG A 18 0.43 13.19 9.47
N TYR A 19 -0.35 13.13 8.40
CA TYR A 19 -1.08 11.94 7.99
C TYR A 19 -0.52 11.41 6.67
N PHE A 20 -0.55 10.09 6.50
CA PHE A 20 -0.27 9.40 5.25
C PHE A 20 -1.52 8.63 4.85
N ILE A 21 -2.05 8.88 3.66
CA ILE A 21 -3.19 8.16 3.11
C ILE A 21 -2.67 7.41 1.88
N PHE A 22 -2.81 6.09 1.90
CA PHE A 22 -2.43 5.23 0.78
C PHE A 22 -3.69 4.72 0.09
N ASP A 23 -3.67 4.69 -1.24
CA ASP A 23 -4.61 4.01 -2.14
C ASP A 23 -6.08 4.14 -1.71
N TYR A 24 -6.54 5.39 -1.54
CA TYR A 24 -7.92 5.63 -1.14
C TYR A 24 -8.89 5.22 -2.23
N TYR A 25 -9.66 4.18 -1.97
CA TYR A 25 -10.75 3.70 -2.80
C TYR A 25 -12.10 4.28 -2.35
N LYS A 26 -12.47 4.01 -1.12
CA LYS A 26 -13.71 4.45 -0.47
C LYS A 26 -13.56 4.38 1.05
N GLY A 27 -14.64 4.61 1.77
CA GLY A 27 -14.66 4.62 3.23
C GLY A 27 -14.68 6.02 3.81
N GLU A 28 -14.98 6.11 5.08
CA GLU A 28 -15.02 7.38 5.81
C GLU A 28 -13.64 7.68 6.40
N LEU A 29 -13.17 8.91 6.18
CA LEU A 29 -12.01 9.40 6.90
C LEU A 29 -12.43 9.76 8.33
N PRO A 30 -11.69 9.32 9.37
CA PRO A 30 -11.93 9.76 10.73
C PRO A 30 -11.70 11.28 10.85
N PRO A 31 -12.06 11.90 11.98
CA PRO A 31 -11.68 13.29 12.24
C PRO A 31 -10.17 13.46 12.18
N LEU A 32 -9.70 14.43 11.40
CA LEU A 32 -8.28 14.75 11.22
C LEU A 32 -7.98 16.12 11.82
N ASP A 33 -6.81 16.25 12.48
CA ASP A 33 -6.31 17.52 12.99
C ASP A 33 -5.82 18.41 11.82
N ARG A 34 -6.46 19.56 11.63
CA ARG A 34 -6.10 20.53 10.57
C ARG A 34 -4.70 21.14 10.71
N LYS A 35 -4.05 20.93 11.84
CA LYS A 35 -2.67 21.39 12.06
C LYS A 35 -1.64 20.47 11.42
N LYS A 36 -2.01 19.22 11.13
CA LYS A 36 -1.16 18.23 10.47
C LYS A 36 -1.34 18.30 8.96
N ASP A 37 -0.25 18.17 8.23
CA ASP A 37 -0.27 18.05 6.78
C ASP A 37 -0.65 16.62 6.37
N VAL A 38 -1.23 16.46 5.19
CA VAL A 38 -1.62 15.15 4.64
C VAL A 38 -0.78 14.84 3.40
N LEU A 39 -0.19 13.65 3.34
CA LEU A 39 0.39 13.10 2.12
C LEU A 39 -0.51 11.98 1.60
N VAL A 40 -0.94 12.11 0.37
CA VAL A 40 -1.79 11.12 -0.32
C VAL A 40 -0.93 10.38 -1.32
N PHE A 41 -0.83 9.06 -1.18
CA PHE A 41 -0.09 8.17 -2.06
C PHE A 41 -1.07 7.34 -2.88
N CYS A 42 -0.85 7.25 -4.19
CA CYS A 42 -1.63 6.36 -5.05
C CYS A 42 -0.66 5.54 -5.91
N SER A 43 -0.74 4.23 -5.74
CA SER A 43 0.21 3.27 -6.33
C SER A 43 0.03 3.11 -7.84
N HIS A 44 -1.18 3.26 -8.35
CA HIS A 44 -1.52 3.19 -9.77
C HIS A 44 -2.92 3.73 -10.08
N SER A 45 -3.30 3.71 -11.36
CA SER A 45 -4.52 4.37 -11.87
C SER A 45 -5.82 3.56 -11.74
N HIS A 46 -5.79 2.31 -11.28
CA HIS A 46 -7.01 1.51 -11.10
C HIS A 46 -7.95 2.14 -10.07
N ARG A 47 -9.27 1.98 -10.27
CA ARG A 47 -10.30 2.70 -9.49
C ARG A 47 -10.32 2.35 -8.01
N ASP A 48 -9.85 1.16 -7.65
CA ASP A 48 -9.76 0.65 -6.28
C ASP A 48 -8.49 1.12 -5.55
N HIS A 49 -7.58 1.83 -6.25
CA HIS A 49 -6.37 2.46 -5.72
C HIS A 49 -6.32 3.97 -5.92
N TYR A 50 -6.97 4.49 -6.97
CA TYR A 50 -7.06 5.92 -7.23
C TYR A 50 -8.53 6.37 -7.30
N ASN A 51 -9.01 7.02 -6.24
CA ASN A 51 -10.29 7.70 -6.25
C ASN A 51 -10.09 9.20 -5.93
N PRO A 52 -10.27 10.09 -6.93
CA PRO A 52 -10.05 11.53 -6.76
C PRO A 52 -11.00 12.19 -5.73
N LYS A 53 -12.03 11.49 -5.27
CA LYS A 53 -12.91 11.95 -4.18
C LYS A 53 -12.13 12.23 -2.88
N ILE A 54 -10.99 11.58 -2.68
CA ILE A 54 -10.13 11.86 -1.51
C ILE A 54 -9.79 13.36 -1.43
N PHE A 55 -9.49 14.00 -2.54
CA PHE A 55 -9.10 15.41 -2.58
C PHE A 55 -10.28 16.32 -2.23
N ASP A 56 -11.51 15.97 -2.69
CA ASP A 56 -12.72 16.72 -2.29
C ASP A 56 -12.96 16.61 -0.78
N LEU A 57 -12.79 15.40 -0.21
CA LEU A 57 -12.94 15.19 1.23
C LEU A 57 -11.93 15.99 2.07
N LEU A 58 -10.70 16.12 1.58
CA LEU A 58 -9.65 16.90 2.26
C LEU A 58 -9.91 18.40 2.12
N ASP A 59 -10.35 18.87 0.94
CA ASP A 59 -10.73 20.27 0.67
C ASP A 59 -11.91 20.69 1.56
N GLU A 60 -12.98 19.90 1.63
CA GLU A 60 -14.16 20.15 2.46
C GLU A 60 -13.82 20.26 3.95
N ARG A 61 -12.78 19.54 4.39
CA ARG A 61 -12.29 19.57 5.77
C ARG A 61 -11.29 20.70 6.02
N GLY A 62 -10.86 21.42 4.98
CA GLY A 62 -9.87 22.49 5.06
C GLY A 62 -8.49 22.00 5.46
N LEU A 63 -8.10 20.81 5.01
CA LEU A 63 -6.80 20.20 5.25
C LEU A 63 -5.79 20.58 4.17
N ARG A 64 -4.54 20.77 4.56
CA ARG A 64 -3.44 20.95 3.61
C ARG A 64 -2.91 19.58 3.20
N TYR A 65 -2.76 19.37 1.93
CA TYR A 65 -2.28 18.08 1.42
C TYR A 65 -1.41 18.24 0.18
N ARG A 66 -0.64 17.19 -0.09
CA ARG A 66 0.13 16.97 -1.32
C ARG A 66 -0.06 15.53 -1.77
N ALA A 67 -0.14 15.29 -3.07
CA ALA A 67 -0.24 13.95 -3.64
C ALA A 67 1.11 13.45 -4.19
N VAL A 68 1.37 12.17 -3.99
CA VAL A 68 2.48 11.40 -4.57
C VAL A 68 1.85 10.28 -5.39
N LEU A 69 1.94 10.37 -6.69
CA LEU A 69 1.15 9.59 -7.63
C LEU A 69 2.06 8.80 -8.56
N ALA A 70 1.74 7.53 -8.80
CA ALA A 70 2.39 6.80 -9.89
C ALA A 70 2.13 7.49 -11.24
N SER A 71 3.09 7.40 -12.15
CA SER A 71 3.08 8.14 -13.41
C SER A 71 2.01 7.69 -14.42
N ASP A 72 1.41 6.52 -14.21
CA ASP A 72 0.28 6.02 -15.00
C ASP A 72 -1.04 6.72 -14.66
N ILE A 73 -1.12 7.51 -13.56
CA ILE A 73 -2.30 8.26 -13.17
C ILE A 73 -2.41 9.52 -14.04
N SER A 74 -3.49 9.61 -14.81
CA SER A 74 -3.78 10.74 -15.70
C SER A 74 -5.15 11.34 -15.40
N ASP A 75 -5.20 12.36 -14.53
CA ASP A 75 -6.40 13.14 -14.21
C ASP A 75 -6.10 14.64 -14.29
N GLU A 76 -5.82 15.12 -15.50
CA GLU A 76 -5.42 16.52 -15.75
C GLU A 76 -6.35 17.54 -15.09
N LYS A 77 -7.66 17.27 -15.12
CA LYS A 77 -8.66 18.18 -14.54
C LYS A 77 -8.51 18.34 -13.04
N ARG A 78 -8.19 17.27 -12.32
CA ARG A 78 -7.98 17.28 -10.88
C ARG A 78 -6.57 17.74 -10.54
N LEU A 79 -5.58 17.17 -11.19
CA LEU A 79 -4.16 17.38 -10.91
C LEU A 79 -3.74 18.84 -11.13
N SER A 80 -4.34 19.55 -12.08
CA SER A 80 -4.10 21.00 -12.26
C SER A 80 -4.48 21.88 -11.06
N LYS A 81 -5.20 21.34 -10.06
CA LYS A 81 -5.72 22.08 -8.91
C LYS A 81 -5.06 21.71 -7.58
N ILE A 82 -4.24 20.69 -7.56
CA ILE A 82 -3.62 20.18 -6.34
C ILE A 82 -2.10 20.16 -6.44
N GLU A 83 -1.42 20.28 -5.31
CA GLU A 83 0.02 20.07 -5.25
C GLU A 83 0.32 18.57 -5.33
N HIS A 84 1.06 18.17 -6.36
CA HIS A 84 1.40 16.77 -6.59
C HIS A 84 2.79 16.58 -7.16
N CYS A 85 3.30 15.35 -7.08
CA CYS A 85 4.45 14.88 -7.85
C CYS A 85 4.17 13.48 -8.37
N PHE A 86 4.68 13.21 -9.56
CA PHE A 86 4.69 11.87 -10.13
C PHE A 86 5.93 11.10 -9.71
N VAL A 87 5.77 9.79 -9.57
CA VAL A 87 6.86 8.86 -9.29
C VAL A 87 6.86 7.73 -10.30
N GLU A 88 8.06 7.35 -10.72
CA GLU A 88 8.34 6.23 -11.61
C GLU A 88 8.82 5.01 -10.81
N PRO A 89 8.69 3.79 -11.33
CA PRO A 89 9.27 2.60 -10.72
C PRO A 89 10.78 2.69 -10.53
N ASN A 90 11.26 2.08 -9.45
CA ASN A 90 12.71 1.94 -9.16
C ASN A 90 13.46 3.28 -9.05
N GLN A 91 12.81 4.29 -8.48
CA GLN A 91 13.38 5.61 -8.24
C GLN A 91 13.38 5.96 -6.75
N CYS A 92 14.13 7.01 -6.41
CA CYS A 92 14.21 7.56 -5.07
C CYS A 92 13.97 9.06 -5.11
N TYR A 93 13.02 9.54 -4.31
CA TYR A 93 12.61 10.94 -4.24
C TYR A 93 12.79 11.45 -2.81
N ARG A 94 13.19 12.71 -2.70
CA ARG A 94 13.18 13.43 -1.43
C ARG A 94 12.08 14.48 -1.45
N LEU A 95 11.08 14.27 -0.63
CA LEU A 95 10.02 15.25 -0.42
C LEU A 95 10.48 16.30 0.59
N ALA A 96 9.80 17.44 0.61
CA ALA A 96 9.98 18.42 1.66
C ALA A 96 9.76 17.78 3.05
N SER A 97 10.41 18.30 4.08
CA SER A 97 10.29 17.81 5.47
C SER A 97 10.95 16.46 5.78
N GLY A 98 12.02 16.09 5.05
CA GLY A 98 12.85 14.94 5.39
C GLY A 98 12.25 13.57 5.07
N ILE A 99 11.18 13.51 4.29
CA ILE A 99 10.59 12.25 3.84
C ILE A 99 11.32 11.78 2.58
N GLN A 100 11.74 10.52 2.61
CA GLN A 100 12.26 9.82 1.45
C GLN A 100 11.21 8.82 0.95
N VAL A 101 10.97 8.83 -0.35
CA VAL A 101 10.08 7.88 -1.03
C VAL A 101 10.93 7.10 -2.03
N GLU A 102 11.01 5.79 -1.85
CA GLU A 102 11.56 4.86 -2.84
C GLU A 102 10.41 4.09 -3.46
N THR A 103 10.56 3.65 -4.69
CA THR A 103 9.54 2.90 -5.41
C THR A 103 10.10 1.60 -5.95
N LEU A 104 9.28 0.55 -5.97
CA LEU A 104 9.54 -0.68 -6.71
C LEU A 104 8.59 -0.76 -7.90
N LEU A 105 8.94 -1.57 -8.90
CA LEU A 105 8.05 -1.85 -10.03
C LEU A 105 6.94 -2.80 -9.57
N SER A 106 5.68 -2.43 -9.77
CA SER A 106 4.58 -3.38 -9.63
C SER A 106 4.50 -4.29 -10.86
N ASN A 107 4.19 -5.57 -10.64
CA ASN A 107 4.00 -6.53 -11.73
C ASN A 107 2.54 -6.60 -12.23
N ASP A 108 1.68 -5.72 -11.71
CA ASP A 108 0.38 -5.40 -12.29
C ASP A 108 0.43 -3.99 -12.91
N SER A 109 0.35 -2.95 -12.10
CA SER A 109 0.40 -1.54 -12.55
C SER A 109 1.13 -0.65 -11.56
N GLY A 110 1.78 0.41 -12.05
CA GLY A 110 2.38 1.48 -11.26
C GLY A 110 3.52 1.03 -10.37
N VAL A 111 3.43 1.31 -9.05
CA VAL A 111 4.54 1.16 -8.11
C VAL A 111 4.13 0.59 -6.76
N ALA A 112 5.07 -0.08 -6.08
CA ALA A 112 5.04 -0.21 -4.63
C ALA A 112 5.82 0.95 -3.99
N PHE A 113 5.37 1.41 -2.82
CA PHE A 113 5.99 2.52 -2.09
C PHE A 113 6.81 2.04 -0.90
N ILE A 114 7.95 2.67 -0.71
CA ILE A 114 8.73 2.63 0.52
C ILE A 114 8.88 4.07 1.01
N VAL A 115 8.28 4.37 2.15
CA VAL A 115 8.29 5.72 2.72
C VAL A 115 9.09 5.71 4.01
N SER A 116 10.21 6.43 4.02
CA SER A 116 11.06 6.59 5.19
C SER A 116 10.88 7.98 5.79
N THR A 117 10.67 8.03 7.09
CA THR A 117 10.47 9.24 7.89
C THR A 117 11.30 9.18 9.17
N GLU A 118 11.37 10.28 9.92
CA GLU A 118 11.96 10.26 11.26
C GLU A 118 11.18 9.40 12.27
N GLU A 119 9.91 9.10 11.99
CA GLU A 119 9.04 8.34 12.86
C GLU A 119 9.00 6.83 12.53
N GLY A 120 9.65 6.42 11.44
CA GLY A 120 9.71 5.05 11.00
C GLY A 120 9.57 4.89 9.48
N SER A 121 9.54 3.64 9.06
CA SER A 121 9.52 3.20 7.67
C SER A 121 8.25 2.43 7.35
N ILE A 122 7.67 2.73 6.18
CA ILE A 122 6.41 2.15 5.70
C ILE A 122 6.68 1.48 4.34
N TYR A 123 6.19 0.28 4.17
CA TYR A 123 6.09 -0.38 2.87
C TYR A 123 4.61 -0.52 2.48
N HIS A 124 4.25 -0.11 1.28
CA HIS A 124 2.93 -0.34 0.70
C HIS A 124 3.07 -0.97 -0.68
N ALA A 125 2.64 -2.20 -0.81
CA ALA A 125 2.85 -2.99 -2.01
C ALA A 125 2.10 -2.45 -3.25
N GLY A 126 1.01 -1.66 -3.06
CA GLY A 126 0.04 -1.51 -4.13
C GLY A 126 -0.41 -2.90 -4.59
N ASP A 127 -0.28 -3.18 -5.87
CA ASP A 127 -0.57 -4.49 -6.46
C ASP A 127 0.69 -5.30 -6.82
N LEU A 128 1.84 -4.98 -6.21
CA LEU A 128 3.02 -5.83 -6.30
C LEU A 128 2.81 -7.09 -5.46
N ASN A 129 2.56 -8.24 -6.12
CA ASN A 129 2.27 -9.51 -5.49
C ASN A 129 2.78 -10.69 -6.34
N ASP A 130 2.92 -11.86 -5.74
CA ASP A 130 3.20 -13.11 -6.45
C ASP A 130 1.90 -13.63 -7.07
N TRP A 131 1.49 -12.97 -8.17
CA TRP A 131 0.26 -13.30 -8.86
C TRP A 131 0.40 -14.63 -9.58
N TYR A 132 -0.48 -15.58 -9.26
CA TYR A 132 -0.66 -16.82 -10.00
C TYR A 132 -2.15 -17.00 -10.30
N TRP A 133 -2.52 -16.93 -11.55
CA TRP A 133 -3.90 -17.07 -11.99
C TRP A 133 -4.12 -18.45 -12.61
N GLU A 134 -4.95 -19.28 -11.96
CA GLU A 134 -5.34 -20.57 -12.53
C GLU A 134 -6.10 -20.37 -13.85
N GLY A 135 -5.69 -21.10 -14.89
CA GLY A 135 -6.29 -20.99 -16.22
C GLY A 135 -5.60 -20.00 -17.17
N GLU A 136 -4.73 -19.11 -16.67
CA GLU A 136 -3.89 -18.29 -17.52
C GLU A 136 -2.64 -19.06 -18.00
N PRO A 137 -2.00 -18.61 -19.11
CA PRO A 137 -0.78 -19.25 -19.61
C PRO A 137 0.32 -19.31 -18.55
N GLU A 138 0.95 -20.47 -18.40
CA GLU A 138 2.01 -20.69 -17.41
C GLU A 138 3.20 -19.74 -17.61
N GLU A 139 3.43 -19.28 -18.84
CA GLU A 139 4.49 -18.30 -19.12
C GLU A 139 4.21 -16.94 -18.53
N GLU A 140 2.95 -16.48 -18.58
CA GLU A 140 2.52 -15.22 -17.96
C GLU A 140 2.65 -15.29 -16.43
N ASN A 141 2.20 -16.37 -15.81
CA ASN A 141 2.37 -16.60 -14.37
C ASN A 141 3.84 -16.58 -13.97
N ARG A 142 4.73 -17.19 -14.77
CA ARG A 142 6.18 -17.17 -14.53
C ARG A 142 6.81 -15.80 -14.65
N GLU A 143 6.33 -14.97 -15.57
CA GLU A 143 6.81 -13.59 -15.72
C GLU A 143 6.40 -12.75 -14.50
N LEU A 144 5.14 -12.83 -14.06
CA LEU A 144 4.64 -12.15 -12.87
C LEU A 144 5.43 -12.55 -11.62
N HIS A 145 5.65 -13.85 -11.42
CA HIS A 145 6.48 -14.40 -10.35
C HIS A 145 7.92 -13.86 -10.38
N ALA A 146 8.57 -13.88 -11.57
CA ALA A 146 9.95 -13.42 -11.71
C ALA A 146 10.11 -11.93 -11.38
N ILE A 147 9.16 -11.09 -11.81
CA ILE A 147 9.16 -9.66 -11.49
C ILE A 147 9.01 -9.47 -9.98
N PHE A 148 8.01 -10.11 -9.36
CA PHE A 148 7.76 -10.01 -7.92
C PHE A 148 8.99 -10.38 -7.10
N HIS A 149 9.58 -11.54 -7.39
CA HIS A 149 10.77 -12.02 -6.69
C HIS A 149 11.99 -11.11 -6.88
N THR A 150 12.14 -10.52 -8.06
CA THR A 150 13.18 -9.54 -8.36
C THR A 150 12.99 -8.27 -7.52
N GLU A 151 11.77 -7.75 -7.46
CA GLU A 151 11.49 -6.50 -6.76
C GLU A 151 11.58 -6.66 -5.23
N ILE A 152 11.02 -7.73 -4.66
CA ILE A 152 11.17 -8.02 -3.23
C ILE A 152 12.64 -8.33 -2.89
N GLY A 153 13.38 -8.94 -3.80
CA GLY A 153 14.83 -9.17 -3.65
C GLY A 153 15.63 -7.89 -3.38
N LYS A 154 15.21 -6.73 -3.92
CA LYS A 154 15.87 -5.41 -3.70
C LYS A 154 15.76 -4.92 -2.26
N ILE A 155 14.75 -5.36 -1.55
CA ILE A 155 14.47 -4.95 -0.15
C ILE A 155 14.73 -6.09 0.85
N LYS A 156 15.31 -7.19 0.40
CA LYS A 156 15.66 -8.33 1.25
C LYS A 156 16.50 -7.91 2.45
N GLY A 157 16.07 -8.34 3.65
CA GLY A 157 16.73 -8.04 4.91
C GLY A 157 16.53 -6.60 5.41
N ARG A 158 15.78 -5.75 4.69
CA ARG A 158 15.37 -4.45 5.22
C ARG A 158 14.31 -4.63 6.30
N HIS A 159 14.27 -3.70 7.23
CA HIS A 159 13.25 -3.61 8.28
C HIS A 159 12.24 -2.50 7.97
N PHE A 160 10.96 -2.78 8.22
CA PHE A 160 9.86 -1.82 8.17
C PHE A 160 9.05 -1.85 9.46
N ASP A 161 8.69 -0.67 9.97
CA ASP A 161 7.81 -0.57 11.13
C ASP A 161 6.37 -1.01 10.76
N CYS A 162 6.00 -0.80 9.50
CA CYS A 162 4.66 -1.12 9.00
C CYS A 162 4.71 -1.51 7.51
N ALA A 163 4.03 -2.60 7.15
CA ALA A 163 3.90 -3.05 5.77
C ALA A 163 2.44 -3.37 5.42
N PHE A 164 2.06 -3.05 4.19
CA PHE A 164 0.76 -3.36 3.58
C PHE A 164 1.01 -4.26 2.38
N VAL A 165 0.56 -5.53 2.49
CA VAL A 165 0.93 -6.59 1.54
C VAL A 165 -0.32 -7.33 1.09
N PRO A 166 -0.51 -7.59 -0.22
CA PRO A 166 -1.67 -8.31 -0.74
C PRO A 166 -1.83 -9.71 -0.15
N LEU A 167 -3.10 -10.07 0.10
CA LEU A 167 -3.54 -11.40 0.49
C LEU A 167 -4.87 -11.68 -0.22
N ASP A 168 -4.81 -12.06 -1.50
CA ASP A 168 -5.98 -12.11 -2.37
C ASP A 168 -6.60 -13.51 -2.43
N PRO A 169 -7.82 -13.69 -1.90
CA PRO A 169 -8.49 -14.99 -1.91
C PRO A 169 -8.83 -15.52 -3.31
N ARG A 170 -8.84 -14.65 -4.34
CA ARG A 170 -9.10 -15.06 -5.72
C ARG A 170 -8.00 -15.93 -6.32
N LEU A 171 -6.80 -15.89 -5.74
CA LEU A 171 -5.68 -16.76 -6.14
C LEU A 171 -5.81 -18.20 -5.60
N GLU A 172 -6.91 -18.53 -4.93
CA GLU A 172 -7.27 -19.89 -4.48
C GLU A 172 -6.17 -20.59 -3.68
N ALA A 173 -5.43 -21.53 -4.28
CA ALA A 173 -4.32 -22.23 -3.64
C ALA A 173 -3.09 -21.33 -3.44
N HIS A 174 -2.92 -20.32 -4.27
CA HIS A 174 -1.79 -19.40 -4.31
C HIS A 174 -2.02 -18.09 -3.53
N TYR A 175 -3.12 -17.99 -2.77
CA TYR A 175 -3.54 -16.76 -2.08
C TYR A 175 -2.49 -16.16 -1.14
N ALA A 176 -1.62 -16.98 -0.61
CA ALA A 176 -0.64 -16.61 0.41
C ALA A 176 0.80 -16.47 -0.13
N ASP A 177 1.08 -16.87 -1.37
CA ASP A 177 2.45 -17.02 -1.88
C ASP A 177 3.25 -15.71 -1.77
N GLY A 178 2.67 -14.59 -2.19
CA GLY A 178 3.32 -13.28 -2.12
C GLY A 178 3.57 -12.82 -0.68
N LEU A 179 2.57 -12.96 0.20
CA LEU A 179 2.71 -12.58 1.61
C LEU A 179 3.76 -13.46 2.32
N LEU A 180 3.78 -14.76 2.06
CA LEU A 180 4.79 -15.67 2.63
C LEU A 180 6.19 -15.29 2.19
N TYR A 181 6.39 -15.10 0.88
CA TYR A 181 7.70 -14.71 0.37
C TYR A 181 8.18 -13.38 0.95
N PHE A 182 7.27 -12.39 1.10
CA PHE A 182 7.58 -11.12 1.77
C PHE A 182 8.02 -11.37 3.23
N LEU A 183 7.24 -12.12 4.01
CA LEU A 183 7.52 -12.40 5.42
C LEU A 183 8.82 -13.17 5.67
N GLU A 184 9.27 -13.97 4.71
CA GLU A 184 10.51 -14.74 4.77
C GLU A 184 11.75 -13.91 4.42
N ASN A 185 11.59 -12.90 3.60
CA ASN A 185 12.72 -12.12 3.06
C ASN A 185 12.84 -10.71 3.65
N VAL A 186 11.76 -10.16 4.22
CA VAL A 186 11.69 -8.78 4.72
C VAL A 186 11.30 -8.79 6.21
N ASP A 187 12.04 -8.02 7.00
CA ASP A 187 11.71 -7.85 8.41
C ASP A 187 10.66 -6.75 8.60
N CYS A 188 9.67 -6.97 9.49
CA CYS A 188 8.61 -6.02 9.70
C CYS A 188 7.93 -6.21 11.07
N ASP A 189 7.67 -5.11 11.81
CA ASP A 189 6.99 -5.15 13.10
C ASP A 189 5.49 -5.40 12.97
N ALA A 190 4.86 -4.84 11.95
CA ALA A 190 3.43 -4.96 11.70
C ALA A 190 3.12 -5.08 10.22
N VAL A 191 2.44 -6.17 9.84
CA VAL A 191 1.99 -6.41 8.46
C VAL A 191 0.47 -6.40 8.43
N PHE A 192 -0.09 -5.54 7.59
CA PHE A 192 -1.51 -5.39 7.34
C PHE A 192 -1.83 -6.01 5.97
N PRO A 193 -2.56 -7.13 5.94
CA PRO A 193 -3.04 -7.67 4.67
C PRO A 193 -3.95 -6.68 3.95
N ILE A 194 -3.77 -6.54 2.64
CA ILE A 194 -4.57 -5.70 1.74
C ILE A 194 -5.13 -6.55 0.60
N HIS A 195 -5.94 -5.96 -0.26
CA HIS A 195 -6.44 -6.57 -1.50
C HIS A 195 -7.29 -7.84 -1.29
N TYR A 196 -7.92 -8.00 -0.14
CA TYR A 196 -8.73 -9.18 0.18
C TYR A 196 -10.23 -9.04 -0.13
N TRP A 197 -10.62 -7.99 -0.85
CA TRP A 197 -11.99 -7.75 -1.39
C TRP A 197 -13.11 -7.82 -0.33
N GLY A 198 -12.81 -7.45 0.91
CA GLY A 198 -13.75 -7.51 2.02
C GLY A 198 -13.92 -8.90 2.63
N ASP A 199 -13.25 -9.92 2.10
CA ASP A 199 -13.22 -11.27 2.66
C ASP A 199 -12.15 -11.39 3.77
N ALA A 200 -12.44 -10.80 4.94
CA ALA A 200 -11.53 -10.88 6.09
C ALA A 200 -11.31 -12.32 6.61
N ALA A 201 -12.10 -13.30 6.16
CA ALA A 201 -11.91 -14.70 6.55
C ALA A 201 -10.59 -15.25 5.99
N VAL A 202 -10.07 -14.70 4.88
CA VAL A 202 -8.77 -15.09 4.34
C VAL A 202 -7.62 -14.80 5.31
N ILE A 203 -7.72 -13.72 6.09
CA ILE A 203 -6.72 -13.39 7.12
C ILE A 203 -6.74 -14.45 8.24
N GLN A 204 -7.92 -14.90 8.66
CA GLN A 204 -8.05 -15.96 9.67
C GLN A 204 -7.57 -17.32 9.12
N ARG A 205 -7.83 -17.60 7.84
CA ARG A 205 -7.28 -18.76 7.14
C ARG A 205 -5.76 -18.72 7.18
N PHE A 206 -5.15 -17.60 6.78
CA PHE A 206 -3.69 -17.41 6.81
C PHE A 206 -3.10 -17.64 8.21
N LEU A 207 -3.69 -17.06 9.25
CA LEU A 207 -3.23 -17.22 10.63
C LEU A 207 -3.37 -18.66 11.15
N THR A 208 -4.33 -19.41 10.63
CA THR A 208 -4.52 -20.83 10.96
C THR A 208 -3.48 -21.71 10.26
N GLU A 209 -3.21 -21.44 8.99
CA GLU A 209 -2.25 -22.21 8.18
C GLU A 209 -0.78 -21.86 8.52
N TYR A 210 -0.52 -20.59 8.92
CA TYR A 210 0.82 -20.05 9.18
C TYR A 210 0.91 -19.34 10.54
N PRO A 211 0.66 -20.04 11.67
CA PRO A 211 0.57 -19.41 13.00
C PRO A 211 1.88 -18.76 13.47
N GLN A 212 3.03 -19.14 12.91
CA GLN A 212 4.33 -18.54 13.23
C GLN A 212 4.43 -17.05 12.88
N TYR A 213 3.59 -16.55 11.97
CA TYR A 213 3.55 -15.12 11.59
C TYR A 213 2.51 -14.32 12.37
N GLY A 214 1.72 -14.96 13.25
CA GLY A 214 0.60 -14.32 13.94
C GLY A 214 0.96 -13.07 14.75
N ALA A 215 2.17 -12.99 15.28
CA ALA A 215 2.63 -11.80 16.01
C ALA A 215 2.80 -10.57 15.09
N ARG A 216 3.18 -10.79 13.83
CA ARG A 216 3.43 -9.75 12.83
C ARG A 216 2.16 -9.32 12.08
N ILE A 217 1.24 -10.25 11.80
CA ILE A 217 0.00 -9.97 11.06
C ILE A 217 -0.99 -9.22 11.95
N LYS A 218 -1.49 -8.10 11.45
CA LYS A 218 -2.51 -7.28 12.12
C LYS A 218 -3.86 -7.45 11.46
N ASN A 219 -4.89 -7.62 12.29
CA ASN A 219 -6.25 -7.69 11.79
C ASN A 219 -6.73 -6.27 11.44
N THR A 220 -7.08 -6.05 10.20
CA THR A 220 -7.58 -4.76 9.69
C THR A 220 -8.95 -4.38 10.26
N GLU A 221 -9.76 -5.33 10.70
CA GLU A 221 -11.05 -5.04 11.33
C GLU A 221 -10.90 -4.35 12.70
N THR A 222 -9.80 -4.61 13.43
CA THR A 222 -9.52 -3.94 14.71
C THR A 222 -8.92 -2.53 14.50
N ALA A 223 -8.51 -2.18 13.30
CA ALA A 223 -8.03 -0.85 12.94
C ALA A 223 -9.18 0.14 12.66
N LYS A 224 -10.44 -0.34 12.64
CA LYS A 224 -11.65 0.49 12.57
C LYS A 224 -11.98 1.04 13.98
N GLY A 225 -11.12 1.88 14.50
CA GLY A 225 -11.26 2.43 15.85
C GLY A 225 -11.47 3.94 15.86
#